data_7b3755580e129715d5b4a130e111ce68
#
_entry.id   7b3755580e129715d5b4a130e111ce68
#
_cell.length_a   1.000
_cell.length_b   1.000
_cell.length_c   1.000
_cell.angle_alpha   90.00
_cell.angle_beta   90.00
_cell.angle_gamma   90.00
#
_symmetry.space_group_name_H-M   'P 1'
#
loop_
_entity.id
_entity.type
_entity.pdbx_description
1 polymer ?
#
loop_
_entity_poly.entity_id
_entity_poly.type
_entity_poly.pdbx_seq_one_letter_code
_entity_poly.pdbx_strand_id
1 'polypeptide(L)'
;MVTAGGQDIMLARVGEKVYATQNWCPHMGGNLSRGTLEGTVVTCPRHHSRFDVSDGKVLRWTTWSPVVLFFAKIVKSPRPLKTYPVTLEAGDVFVDV
;
A
#
# COMPACT_ATOMS: atom_id res chain seq x y z
N MET A 1 -2.26 -0.79 -11.48
CA MET A 1 -2.57 -2.07 -10.79
C MET A 1 -2.45 -3.22 -11.76
N VAL A 2 -1.90 -4.33 -11.32
CA VAL A 2 -1.85 -5.57 -12.09
C VAL A 2 -2.46 -6.70 -11.27
N THR A 3 -2.94 -7.75 -11.94
CA THR A 3 -3.47 -8.95 -11.27
C THR A 3 -2.56 -10.12 -11.57
N ALA A 4 -2.07 -10.78 -10.53
CA ALA A 4 -1.19 -11.95 -10.64
C ALA A 4 -1.48 -12.93 -9.50
N GLY A 5 -1.52 -14.23 -9.81
CA GLY A 5 -1.81 -15.25 -8.80
C GLY A 5 -3.16 -15.07 -8.10
N GLY A 6 -4.16 -14.48 -8.78
CA GLY A 6 -5.46 -14.17 -8.21
C GLY A 6 -5.48 -12.97 -7.27
N GLN A 7 -4.41 -12.19 -7.23
CA GLN A 7 -4.28 -11.03 -6.34
C GLN A 7 -4.11 -9.74 -7.13
N ASP A 8 -4.73 -8.66 -6.65
CA ASP A 8 -4.56 -7.33 -7.21
C ASP A 8 -3.36 -6.66 -6.55
N ILE A 9 -2.39 -6.26 -7.36
CA ILE A 9 -1.09 -5.77 -6.91
C ILE A 9 -0.87 -4.37 -7.44
N MET A 10 -0.46 -3.45 -6.55
CA MET A 10 0.01 -2.13 -6.92
C MET A 10 1.50 -2.18 -7.17
N LEU A 11 1.95 -1.67 -8.31
CA LEU A 11 3.36 -1.47 -8.60
C LEU A 11 3.70 0.01 -8.39
N ALA A 12 4.72 0.27 -7.59
CA ALA A 12 5.19 1.63 -7.30
C ALA A 12 6.63 1.76 -7.75
N ARG A 13 6.88 2.67 -8.69
CA ARG A 13 8.23 2.98 -9.15
C ARG A 13 8.80 4.16 -8.38
N VAL A 14 9.96 3.95 -7.74
CA VAL A 14 10.67 4.97 -7.00
C VAL A 14 12.11 5.02 -7.53
N GLY A 15 12.42 6.01 -8.36
CA GLY A 15 13.70 6.06 -9.07
C GLY A 15 13.85 4.86 -10.00
N GLU A 16 14.90 4.06 -9.78
CA GLU A 16 15.15 2.85 -10.56
C GLU A 16 14.58 1.58 -9.93
N LYS A 17 13.98 1.71 -8.74
CA LYS A 17 13.38 0.58 -8.02
C LYS A 17 11.89 0.50 -8.28
N VAL A 18 11.38 -0.74 -8.28
CA VAL A 18 9.95 -1.02 -8.34
C VAL A 18 9.58 -1.82 -7.10
N TYR A 19 8.54 -1.37 -6.40
CA TYR A 19 7.98 -2.07 -5.25
C TYR A 19 6.61 -2.61 -5.61
N ALA A 20 6.28 -3.78 -5.10
CA ALA A 20 4.97 -4.39 -5.29
C ALA A 20 4.28 -4.58 -3.94
N THR A 21 3.05 -4.11 -3.82
CA THR A 21 2.24 -4.23 -2.61
C THR A 21 0.83 -4.67 -2.95
N GLN A 22 0.06 -5.06 -1.94
CA GLN A 22 -1.38 -5.22 -2.12
C GLN A 22 -1.97 -3.90 -2.63
N ASN A 23 -2.97 -3.98 -3.52
CA ASN A 23 -3.59 -2.79 -4.08
C ASN A 23 -4.67 -2.19 -3.17
N TRP A 24 -5.38 -3.03 -2.43
CA TRP A 24 -6.49 -2.59 -1.61
C TRP A 24 -6.03 -2.23 -0.20
N CYS A 25 -6.36 -1.01 0.23
CA CYS A 25 -5.96 -0.52 1.53
C CYS A 25 -6.49 -1.42 2.65
N PRO A 26 -5.65 -1.89 3.58
CA PRO A 26 -6.10 -2.76 4.67
C PRO A 26 -7.05 -2.07 5.65
N HIS A 27 -7.13 -0.72 5.61
CA HIS A 27 -8.05 0.04 6.45
C HIS A 27 -9.51 -0.17 6.01
N MET A 28 -9.85 0.24 4.78
CA MET A 28 -11.23 0.21 4.28
C MET A 28 -11.33 -0.18 2.80
N GLY A 29 -10.32 -0.84 2.26
CA GLY A 29 -10.34 -1.31 0.88
C GLY A 29 -10.21 -0.23 -0.18
N GLY A 30 -9.64 0.93 0.15
CA GLY A 30 -9.38 1.97 -0.85
C GLY A 30 -8.39 1.52 -1.90
N ASN A 31 -8.52 2.03 -3.13
CA ASN A 31 -7.64 1.69 -4.25
C ASN A 31 -6.34 2.50 -4.16
N LEU A 32 -5.27 1.88 -3.68
CA LEU A 32 -3.98 2.53 -3.47
C LEU A 32 -3.35 3.02 -4.77
N SER A 33 -3.63 2.35 -5.90
CA SER A 33 -3.13 2.77 -7.21
C SER A 33 -3.66 4.14 -7.65
N ARG A 34 -4.74 4.61 -7.06
CA ARG A 34 -5.31 5.94 -7.32
C ARG A 34 -4.89 6.97 -6.29
N GLY A 35 -4.11 6.58 -5.29
CA GLY A 35 -3.57 7.48 -4.29
C GLY A 35 -2.37 8.26 -4.80
N THR A 36 -1.72 8.98 -3.90
CA THR A 36 -0.51 9.74 -4.21
C THR A 36 0.71 9.00 -3.69
N LEU A 37 1.81 9.07 -4.44
CA LEU A 37 3.09 8.50 -4.05
C LEU A 37 4.12 9.64 -3.94
N GLU A 38 4.73 9.76 -2.76
CA GLU A 38 5.81 10.72 -2.50
C GLU A 38 7.00 9.95 -1.93
N GLY A 39 8.12 9.88 -2.68
CA GLY A 39 9.22 9.00 -2.31
C GLY A 39 8.72 7.57 -2.25
N THR A 40 8.83 6.90 -1.09
CA THR A 40 8.32 5.55 -0.86
C THR A 40 6.99 5.53 -0.10
N VAL A 41 6.35 6.68 0.09
CA VAL A 41 5.11 6.79 0.88
C VAL A 41 3.90 6.90 -0.03
N VAL A 42 2.99 5.96 0.06
CA VAL A 42 1.69 6.00 -0.63
C VAL A 42 0.62 6.46 0.34
N THR A 43 -0.26 7.35 -0.13
CA THR A 43 -1.41 7.84 0.63
C THR A 43 -2.69 7.31 -0.01
N CYS A 44 -3.50 6.60 0.77
CA CYS A 44 -4.78 6.09 0.32
C CYS A 44 -5.74 7.25 0.04
N PRO A 45 -6.41 7.28 -1.13
CA PRO A 45 -7.30 8.40 -1.46
C PRO A 45 -8.60 8.40 -0.65
N ARG A 46 -8.93 7.31 0.03
CA ARG A 46 -10.23 7.17 0.69
C ARG A 46 -10.26 7.82 2.08
N HIS A 47 -9.31 7.46 2.96
CA HIS A 47 -9.24 8.00 4.33
C HIS A 47 -7.85 8.50 4.70
N HIS A 48 -7.00 8.69 3.69
CA HIS A 48 -5.65 9.26 3.82
C HIS A 48 -4.70 8.44 4.71
N SER A 49 -4.91 7.12 4.80
CA SER A 49 -3.92 6.22 5.42
C SER A 49 -2.63 6.27 4.63
N ARG A 50 -1.49 6.21 5.30
CA ARG A 50 -0.17 6.29 4.68
C ARG A 50 0.66 5.06 5.00
N PHE A 51 1.35 4.55 4.00
CA PHE A 51 2.16 3.35 4.10
C PHE A 51 3.48 3.55 3.36
N ASP A 52 4.54 2.93 3.87
CA ASP A 52 5.80 2.84 3.15
C ASP A 52 5.77 1.62 2.22
N VAL A 53 5.87 1.84 0.91
CA VAL A 53 5.79 0.74 -0.06
C VAL A 53 7.01 -0.16 -0.07
N SER A 54 8.13 0.29 0.49
CA SER A 54 9.37 -0.50 0.52
C SER A 54 9.30 -1.66 1.52
N ASP A 55 8.56 -1.52 2.61
CA ASP A 55 8.43 -2.54 3.66
C ASP A 55 6.98 -2.79 4.10
N GLY A 56 6.03 -1.99 3.63
CA GLY A 56 4.63 -2.08 4.00
C GLY A 56 4.28 -1.43 5.32
N LYS A 57 5.22 -0.74 5.96
CA LYS A 57 5.00 -0.16 7.29
C LYS A 57 3.89 0.88 7.29
N VAL A 58 3.01 0.82 8.29
CA VAL A 58 1.96 1.83 8.50
C VAL A 58 2.59 3.09 9.09
N LEU A 59 2.46 4.22 8.39
CA LEU A 59 2.93 5.52 8.86
C LEU A 59 1.79 6.33 9.47
N ARG A 60 0.58 6.19 8.90
CA ARG A 60 -0.65 6.82 9.39
C ARG A 60 -1.81 5.90 9.06
N TRP A 61 -2.63 5.56 10.06
CA TRP A 61 -3.78 4.69 9.81
C TRP A 61 -4.94 5.45 9.15
N THR A 62 -5.22 6.67 9.64
CA THR A 62 -6.27 7.53 9.09
C THR A 62 -6.10 8.96 9.60
N THR A 63 -6.78 9.93 8.97
CA THR A 63 -6.79 11.34 9.40
C THR A 63 -7.99 11.67 10.29
N TRP A 64 -8.75 10.66 10.73
CA TRP A 64 -9.90 10.88 11.61
C TRP A 64 -9.49 11.52 12.93
N SER A 65 -10.45 12.15 13.63
CA SER A 65 -10.22 12.74 14.95
C SER A 65 -9.70 11.69 15.94
N PRO A 66 -8.99 12.10 17.02
CA PRO A 66 -8.47 11.13 18.00
C PRO A 66 -9.54 10.22 18.60
N VAL A 67 -10.75 10.72 18.82
CA VAL A 67 -11.86 9.91 19.35
C VAL A 67 -12.29 8.86 18.33
N VAL A 68 -12.51 9.27 17.09
CA VAL A 68 -12.90 8.35 16.01
C VAL A 68 -11.79 7.35 15.75
N LEU A 69 -10.52 7.79 15.78
CA LEU A 69 -9.37 6.91 15.63
C LEU A 69 -9.31 5.84 16.72
N PHE A 70 -9.58 6.22 17.96
CA PHE A 70 -9.61 5.28 19.07
C PHE A 70 -10.63 4.17 18.83
N PHE A 71 -11.87 4.54 18.48
CA PHE A 71 -12.91 3.56 18.19
C PHE A 71 -12.61 2.73 16.93
N ALA A 72 -12.06 3.34 15.91
CA ALA A 72 -11.66 2.63 14.68
C ALA A 72 -10.60 1.56 14.97
N LYS A 73 -9.65 1.83 15.87
CA LYS A 73 -8.64 0.87 16.27
C LYS A 73 -9.19 -0.28 17.09
N ILE A 74 -10.25 -0.08 17.84
CA ILE A 74 -10.94 -1.16 18.56
C ILE A 74 -11.61 -2.09 17.56
N VAL A 75 -12.27 -1.54 16.54
CA VAL A 75 -12.99 -2.31 15.52
C VAL A 75 -12.03 -2.93 14.51
N LYS A 76 -10.99 -2.21 14.09
CA LYS A 76 -10.05 -2.68 13.09
C LYS A 76 -8.65 -2.16 13.39
N SER A 77 -7.78 -3.03 13.89
CA SER A 77 -6.39 -2.69 14.21
C SER A 77 -5.60 -2.30 12.95
N PRO A 78 -4.65 -1.36 13.07
CA PRO A 78 -3.75 -1.06 11.96
C PRO A 78 -2.99 -2.30 11.48
N ARG A 79 -2.90 -2.47 10.16
CA ARG A 79 -2.19 -3.58 9.53
C ARG A 79 -1.23 -3.04 8.49
N PRO A 80 -0.01 -3.61 8.39
CA PRO A 80 0.90 -3.23 7.33
C PRO A 80 0.38 -3.66 5.96
N LEU A 81 0.90 -3.03 4.91
CA LEU A 81 0.67 -3.50 3.54
C LEU A 81 1.41 -4.82 3.34
N LYS A 82 0.75 -5.77 2.68
CA LYS A 82 1.44 -6.94 2.17
C LYS A 82 2.33 -6.51 1.01
N THR A 83 3.61 -6.88 1.07
CA THR A 83 4.59 -6.61 0.03
C THR A 83 4.99 -7.90 -0.68
N TYR A 84 5.46 -7.75 -1.93
CA TYR A 84 5.87 -8.88 -2.74
C TYR A 84 7.29 -8.63 -3.27
N PRO A 85 8.16 -9.65 -3.28
CA PRO A 85 9.48 -9.51 -3.89
C PRO A 85 9.37 -9.17 -5.38
N VAL A 86 10.24 -8.28 -5.84
CA VAL A 86 10.30 -7.85 -7.24
C VAL A 86 11.69 -8.12 -7.79
N THR A 87 11.74 -8.72 -8.98
CA THR A 87 12.97 -8.91 -9.74
C THR A 87 12.88 -8.15 -11.05
N LEU A 88 13.93 -7.39 -11.38
CA LEU A 88 14.03 -6.68 -12.65
C LEU A 88 15.07 -7.40 -13.53
N GLU A 89 14.62 -7.87 -14.70
CA GLU A 89 15.48 -8.54 -15.67
C GLU A 89 15.19 -8.05 -17.08
N ALA A 90 16.21 -7.54 -17.78
CA ALA A 90 16.12 -7.11 -19.18
C ALA A 90 14.95 -6.14 -19.44
N GLY A 91 14.67 -5.25 -18.49
CA GLY A 91 13.56 -4.30 -18.58
C GLY A 91 12.20 -4.86 -18.15
N ASP A 92 12.11 -6.15 -17.85
CA ASP A 92 10.87 -6.77 -17.38
C ASP A 92 10.79 -6.78 -15.86
N VAL A 93 9.56 -6.68 -15.34
CA VAL A 93 9.26 -6.70 -13.91
C VAL A 93 8.61 -8.03 -13.57
N PHE A 94 9.24 -8.78 -12.67
CA PHE A 94 8.71 -10.05 -12.16
C PHE A 94 8.33 -9.88 -10.69
N VAL A 95 7.11 -10.25 -10.36
CA VAL A 95 6.58 -10.18 -8.99
C VAL A 95 6.36 -11.60 -8.48
N ASP A 96 6.97 -11.92 -7.35
CA ASP A 96 6.81 -13.22 -6.69
C ASP A 96 5.56 -13.19 -5.80
N VAL A 97 4.51 -13.82 -6.27
CA VAL A 97 3.20 -13.88 -5.58
C VAL A 97 2.96 -15.22 -4.91
#